data_ad4eed649f40644d2d6cc9a442b61b49
#
_entry.id   ad4eed649f40644d2d6cc9a442b61b49
#
_cell.length_a   1.000
_cell.length_b   1.000
_cell.length_c   1.000
_cell.angle_alpha   90.00
_cell.angle_beta   90.00
_cell.angle_gamma   90.00
#
_symmetry.space_group_name_H-M   'P 1'
#
loop_
_entity.id
_entity.type
_entity.pdbx_description
1 polymer ?
#
loop_
_entity_poly.entity_id
_entity_poly.type
_entity_poly.pdbx_seq_one_letter_code
_entity_poly.pdbx_strand_id
1 'polypeptide(L)'
;MADTENLGTGTTTDRRSEGSRDRGRTTIADNVVAAIAGIAIRETDGVHSIGRGASKALGAVTGRMSGSSGSSAAGRAVKVEVGEKQAAIDVDVKVEYGTTIHELADRIRSNVTDAVESMTGLEVVETNIVVFDVHIPGDDDDDDDDDQGGSRSGGSSPRVQ
;
A
#
# COMPACT_ATOMS: atom_id res chain seq x y z
N MET A 1 33.73 -59.24 -41.19
CA MET A 1 32.29 -59.46 -41.18
C MET A 1 31.80 -59.21 -39.76
N ALA A 2 31.43 -58.02 -39.47
CA ALA A 2 30.59 -57.70 -38.31
C ALA A 2 30.06 -56.29 -38.51
N ASP A 3 28.82 -56.20 -38.85
CA ASP A 3 28.03 -54.97 -38.94
C ASP A 3 27.63 -54.55 -37.53
N THR A 4 28.08 -53.40 -37.12
CA THR A 4 27.63 -52.74 -35.92
C THR A 4 26.71 -51.62 -36.32
N GLU A 5 25.42 -51.84 -36.25
CA GLU A 5 24.41 -50.85 -36.43
C GLU A 5 24.38 -49.90 -35.19
N ASN A 6 24.69 -48.70 -35.45
CA ASN A 6 24.57 -47.61 -34.49
C ASN A 6 23.11 -47.14 -34.42
N LEU A 7 22.43 -47.53 -33.38
CA LEU A 7 21.11 -47.01 -33.03
C LEU A 7 21.26 -45.67 -32.38
N GLY A 8 21.03 -44.62 -33.15
CA GLY A 8 20.96 -43.25 -32.68
C GLY A 8 19.74 -43.06 -31.75
N THR A 9 20.02 -42.89 -30.50
CA THR A 9 19.05 -42.45 -29.50
C THR A 9 18.67 -40.99 -29.77
N GLY A 10 17.55 -40.78 -30.41
CA GLY A 10 16.99 -39.46 -30.58
C GLY A 10 16.58 -38.86 -29.24
N THR A 11 17.41 -37.97 -28.73
CA THR A 11 17.03 -37.12 -27.62
C THR A 11 15.96 -36.13 -28.12
N THR A 12 14.72 -36.41 -27.81
CA THR A 12 13.64 -35.45 -28.01
C THR A 12 13.81 -34.35 -27.00
N THR A 13 14.58 -33.37 -27.35
CA THR A 13 14.70 -32.12 -26.57
C THR A 13 13.35 -31.44 -26.58
N ASP A 14 12.76 -31.36 -25.42
CA ASP A 14 11.54 -30.62 -25.14
C ASP A 14 11.72 -29.14 -25.48
N ARG A 15 11.34 -28.75 -26.70
CA ARG A 15 11.38 -27.36 -27.21
C ARG A 15 10.08 -26.61 -26.90
N ARG A 16 9.30 -27.03 -25.88
CA ARG A 16 7.98 -26.40 -25.62
C ARG A 16 7.98 -25.22 -24.64
N SER A 17 9.09 -24.88 -24.02
CA SER A 17 9.10 -23.79 -23.02
C SER A 17 9.70 -22.46 -23.50
N GLU A 18 10.34 -22.40 -24.67
CA GLU A 18 10.99 -21.18 -25.14
C GLU A 18 10.08 -20.26 -25.98
N GLY A 19 8.97 -20.75 -26.50
CA GLY A 19 8.08 -19.98 -27.39
C GLY A 19 7.17 -18.97 -26.70
N SER A 20 7.12 -18.95 -25.37
CA SER A 20 6.19 -18.05 -24.65
C SER A 20 6.85 -16.74 -24.15
N ARG A 21 8.17 -16.67 -24.17
CA ARG A 21 8.91 -15.52 -23.61
C ARG A 21 9.09 -14.36 -24.58
N ASP A 22 8.77 -14.55 -25.85
CA ASP A 22 9.07 -13.58 -26.91
C ASP A 22 7.82 -12.84 -27.43
N ARG A 23 6.68 -12.93 -26.75
CA ARG A 23 5.42 -12.31 -27.18
C ARG A 23 5.08 -11.00 -26.51
N GLY A 24 6.01 -10.41 -25.79
CA GLY A 24 5.80 -9.15 -25.13
C GLY A 24 6.37 -9.12 -23.71
N ARG A 25 6.34 -7.93 -23.13
CA ARG A 25 6.86 -7.65 -21.78
C ARG A 25 5.72 -7.14 -20.89
N THR A 26 5.63 -7.67 -19.69
CA THR A 26 4.75 -7.14 -18.65
C THR A 26 5.59 -6.37 -17.64
N THR A 27 5.22 -5.13 -17.38
CA THR A 27 5.85 -4.27 -16.38
C THR A 27 4.84 -3.92 -15.31
N ILE A 28 5.21 -4.09 -14.05
CA ILE A 28 4.37 -3.78 -12.90
C ILE A 28 4.84 -2.44 -12.32
N ALA A 29 3.96 -1.46 -12.26
CA ALA A 29 4.27 -0.16 -11.71
C ALA A 29 4.25 -0.18 -10.17
N ASP A 30 5.00 0.72 -9.54
CA ASP A 30 5.12 0.83 -8.09
C ASP A 30 3.75 1.02 -7.40
N ASN A 31 2.86 1.79 -8.00
CA ASN A 31 1.51 2.01 -7.48
C ASN A 31 0.63 0.76 -7.45
N VAL A 32 0.88 -0.22 -8.31
CA VAL A 32 0.17 -1.50 -8.29
C VAL A 32 0.57 -2.29 -7.05
N VAL A 33 1.87 -2.39 -6.79
CA VAL A 33 2.39 -3.06 -5.58
C VAL A 33 1.93 -2.33 -4.33
N ALA A 34 1.95 -1.00 -4.32
CA ALA A 34 1.46 -0.18 -3.21
C ALA A 34 -0.03 -0.41 -2.93
N ALA A 35 -0.86 -0.56 -3.97
CA ALA A 35 -2.28 -0.85 -3.81
C ALA A 35 -2.52 -2.24 -3.22
N ILE A 36 -1.82 -3.26 -3.72
CA ILE A 36 -1.91 -4.64 -3.20
C ILE A 36 -1.49 -4.69 -1.73
N ALA A 37 -0.34 -4.12 -1.40
CA ALA A 37 0.17 -4.05 -0.04
C ALA A 37 -0.79 -3.29 0.88
N GLY A 38 -1.33 -2.16 0.43
CA GLY A 38 -2.27 -1.35 1.18
C GLY A 38 -3.57 -2.09 1.53
N ILE A 39 -4.07 -2.91 0.63
CA ILE A 39 -5.25 -3.75 0.88
C ILE A 39 -4.91 -4.84 1.90
N ALA A 40 -3.81 -5.57 1.70
CA ALA A 40 -3.38 -6.63 2.61
C ALA A 40 -3.17 -6.12 4.05
N ILE A 41 -2.63 -4.91 4.20
CA ILE A 41 -2.43 -4.27 5.51
C ILE A 41 -3.78 -3.94 6.16
N ARG A 42 -4.73 -3.36 5.41
CA ARG A 42 -6.05 -3.00 5.93
C ARG A 42 -6.89 -4.20 6.36
N GLU A 43 -6.71 -5.32 5.68
CA GLU A 43 -7.38 -6.57 6.01
C GLU A 43 -6.77 -7.29 7.23
N THR A 44 -5.64 -6.80 7.73
CA THR A 44 -5.00 -7.36 8.91
C THR A 44 -5.69 -6.86 10.18
N ASP A 45 -6.21 -7.79 10.98
CA ASP A 45 -6.85 -7.47 12.26
C ASP A 45 -5.87 -6.74 13.21
N GLY A 46 -6.32 -5.63 13.77
CA GLY A 46 -5.54 -4.77 14.65
C GLY A 46 -4.99 -3.51 13.99
N VAL A 47 -5.10 -3.40 12.67
CA VAL A 47 -4.80 -2.18 11.92
C VAL A 47 -6.04 -1.30 11.90
N HIS A 48 -5.93 -0.07 12.41
CA HIS A 48 -7.02 0.91 12.34
C HIS A 48 -7.01 1.66 11.00
N SER A 49 -5.88 2.20 10.63
CA SER A 49 -5.70 2.93 9.37
C SER A 49 -4.25 2.91 8.91
N ILE A 50 -4.04 3.28 7.65
CA ILE A 50 -2.71 3.44 7.05
C ILE A 50 -2.50 4.89 6.62
N GLY A 51 -1.29 5.40 6.81
CA GLY A 51 -0.87 6.75 6.45
C GLY A 51 -1.24 7.82 7.46
N ARG A 52 -0.37 8.83 7.53
CA ARG A 52 -0.56 9.99 8.37
C ARG A 52 -1.44 11.00 7.63
N GLY A 53 -2.65 11.21 8.07
CA GLY A 53 -3.53 12.28 7.56
C GLY A 53 -4.64 11.83 6.63
N ALA A 54 -5.09 10.59 6.70
CA ALA A 54 -6.29 10.14 5.99
C ALA A 54 -7.57 10.86 6.45
N SER A 55 -7.59 11.40 7.66
CA SER A 55 -8.72 12.13 8.24
C SER A 55 -8.89 13.57 7.72
N LYS A 56 -7.83 14.23 7.26
CA LYS A 56 -7.90 15.62 6.77
C LYS A 56 -8.07 15.77 5.25
N ALA A 57 -7.99 14.69 4.49
CA ALA A 57 -8.05 14.76 3.02
C ALA A 57 -9.48 14.67 2.44
N LEU A 58 -10.49 14.35 3.23
CA LEU A 58 -11.88 14.26 2.77
C LEU A 58 -12.59 15.62 2.65
N GLY A 59 -12.10 16.66 3.33
CA GLY A 59 -12.68 17.99 3.31
C GLY A 59 -12.20 18.94 2.21
N ALA A 60 -11.13 18.59 1.49
CA ALA A 60 -10.46 19.51 0.56
C ALA A 60 -10.71 19.22 -0.94
N VAL A 61 -11.67 18.37 -1.30
CA VAL A 61 -11.87 17.92 -2.69
C VAL A 61 -12.92 18.73 -3.47
N THR A 62 -13.44 19.82 -2.92
CA THR A 62 -14.42 20.65 -3.67
C THR A 62 -13.82 21.76 -4.52
N GLY A 63 -12.53 21.77 -4.82
CA GLY A 63 -12.02 22.93 -5.48
C GLY A 63 -10.77 22.84 -6.32
N ARG A 64 -10.45 21.74 -6.98
CA ARG A 64 -9.52 21.79 -8.13
C ARG A 64 -9.48 20.47 -8.90
N MET A 65 -10.27 20.43 -9.96
CA MET A 65 -10.00 19.54 -11.08
C MET A 65 -8.74 20.05 -11.79
N SER A 66 -7.66 19.35 -11.60
CA SER A 66 -6.54 19.41 -12.54
C SER A 66 -5.83 18.06 -12.49
N GLY A 67 -5.92 17.37 -13.60
CA GLY A 67 -5.34 16.10 -13.99
C GLY A 67 -4.13 15.61 -13.21
N SER A 68 -4.37 14.65 -12.34
CA SER A 68 -3.35 13.70 -11.91
C SER A 68 -4.06 12.40 -11.61
N SER A 69 -3.69 11.39 -12.37
CA SER A 69 -4.17 10.02 -12.27
C SER A 69 -4.33 9.58 -10.82
N GLY A 70 -5.55 9.10 -10.50
CA GLY A 70 -5.96 8.71 -9.18
C GLY A 70 -5.11 7.61 -8.56
N SER A 71 -4.05 7.98 -7.89
CA SER A 71 -3.48 7.11 -6.88
C SER A 71 -4.45 7.11 -5.71
N SER A 72 -5.09 5.98 -5.46
CA SER A 72 -5.94 5.77 -4.29
C SER A 72 -5.20 6.23 -3.03
N ALA A 73 -5.91 6.77 -2.04
CA ALA A 73 -5.32 7.24 -0.78
C ALA A 73 -4.44 6.15 -0.11
N ALA A 74 -4.75 4.87 -0.35
CA ALA A 74 -3.93 3.74 0.05
C ALA A 74 -2.53 3.74 -0.57
N GLY A 75 -2.40 4.13 -1.83
CA GLY A 75 -1.11 4.18 -2.52
C GLY A 75 -0.18 5.32 -2.05
N ARG A 76 -0.69 6.32 -1.32
CA ARG A 76 0.15 7.40 -0.74
C ARG A 76 0.68 7.05 0.64
N ALA A 77 0.00 6.17 1.34
CA ALA A 77 0.38 5.73 2.68
C ALA A 77 1.42 4.62 2.66
N VAL A 78 1.58 3.97 1.52
CA VAL A 78 2.53 2.89 1.27
C VAL A 78 3.52 3.37 0.22
N LYS A 79 4.78 3.40 0.58
CA LYS A 79 5.88 3.67 -0.35
C LYS A 79 6.46 2.33 -0.81
N VAL A 80 6.72 2.23 -2.09
CA VAL A 80 7.25 1.01 -2.68
C VAL A 80 8.38 1.35 -3.62
N GLU A 81 9.44 0.57 -3.54
CA GLU A 81 10.52 0.55 -4.52
C GLU A 81 10.49 -0.80 -5.23
N VAL A 82 10.22 -0.78 -6.53
CA VAL A 82 10.14 -1.98 -7.36
C VAL A 82 11.35 -2.08 -8.25
N GLY A 83 12.08 -3.18 -8.08
CA GLY A 83 13.14 -3.61 -9.00
C GLY A 83 12.60 -4.56 -10.07
N GLU A 84 13.50 -5.19 -10.83
CA GLU A 84 13.08 -6.14 -11.87
C GLU A 84 12.42 -7.41 -11.31
N LYS A 85 12.83 -7.83 -10.11
CA LYS A 85 12.40 -9.08 -9.48
C LYS A 85 12.04 -8.93 -8.01
N GLN A 86 12.30 -7.76 -7.42
CA GLN A 86 12.21 -7.53 -5.99
C GLN A 86 11.42 -6.26 -5.68
N ALA A 87 10.79 -6.22 -4.53
CA ALA A 87 10.09 -5.06 -4.02
C ALA A 87 10.47 -4.81 -2.54
N ALA A 88 10.66 -3.54 -2.20
CA ALA A 88 10.78 -3.06 -0.82
C ALA A 88 9.59 -2.16 -0.50
N ILE A 89 9.03 -2.29 0.70
CA ILE A 89 7.78 -1.65 1.09
C ILE A 89 7.96 -0.93 2.42
N ASP A 90 7.59 0.35 2.46
CA ASP A 90 7.53 1.16 3.68
C ASP A 90 6.08 1.58 3.94
N VAL A 91 5.62 1.41 5.17
CA VAL A 91 4.26 1.77 5.55
C VAL A 91 4.18 2.41 6.93
N ASP A 92 3.34 3.42 7.05
CA ASP A 92 2.93 4.02 8.32
C ASP A 92 1.54 3.50 8.69
N VAL A 93 1.39 2.95 9.90
CA VAL A 93 0.12 2.39 10.38
C VAL A 93 -0.31 3.00 11.71
N LYS A 94 -1.62 3.19 11.86
CA LYS A 94 -2.30 3.43 13.13
C LYS A 94 -2.94 2.12 13.57
N VAL A 95 -2.68 1.70 14.78
CA VAL A 95 -3.13 0.41 15.33
C VAL A 95 -4.25 0.60 16.35
N GLU A 96 -5.05 -0.43 16.56
CA GLU A 96 -6.05 -0.46 17.62
C GLU A 96 -5.39 -0.63 18.99
N TYR A 97 -5.90 0.10 19.99
CA TYR A 97 -5.45 -0.06 21.38
C TYR A 97 -5.69 -1.48 21.88
N GLY A 98 -4.73 -2.01 22.60
CA GLY A 98 -4.79 -3.38 23.12
C GLY A 98 -4.21 -4.44 22.17
N THR A 99 -3.81 -4.06 20.98
CA THR A 99 -3.15 -4.95 20.03
C THR A 99 -1.68 -5.16 20.42
N THR A 100 -1.23 -6.41 20.33
CA THR A 100 0.18 -6.74 20.51
C THR A 100 0.95 -6.31 19.26
N ILE A 101 1.62 -5.17 19.32
CA ILE A 101 2.19 -4.47 18.14
C ILE A 101 3.22 -5.33 17.40
N HIS A 102 4.11 -6.03 18.12
CA HIS A 102 5.14 -6.85 17.45
C HIS A 102 4.53 -8.05 16.71
N GLU A 103 3.51 -8.69 17.26
CA GLU A 103 2.79 -9.77 16.57
C GLU A 103 1.98 -9.25 15.39
N LEU A 104 1.39 -8.06 15.52
CA LEU A 104 0.70 -7.40 14.42
C LEU A 104 1.66 -7.08 13.28
N ALA A 105 2.85 -6.56 13.59
CA ALA A 105 3.87 -6.27 12.59
C ALA A 105 4.28 -7.53 11.81
N ASP A 106 4.43 -8.66 12.49
CA ASP A 106 4.76 -9.93 11.84
C ASP A 106 3.61 -10.43 10.94
N ARG A 107 2.36 -10.29 11.38
CA ARG A 107 1.19 -10.60 10.54
C ARG A 107 1.10 -9.70 9.31
N ILE A 108 1.36 -8.40 9.46
CA ILE A 108 1.39 -7.48 8.34
C ILE A 108 2.46 -7.90 7.33
N ARG A 109 3.67 -8.20 7.78
CA ARG A 109 4.75 -8.66 6.89
C ARG A 109 4.36 -9.91 6.12
N SER A 110 3.79 -10.90 6.80
CA SER A 110 3.33 -12.13 6.17
C SER A 110 2.23 -11.86 5.14
N ASN A 111 1.19 -11.14 5.51
CA ASN A 111 0.07 -10.85 4.61
C ASN A 111 0.49 -10.03 3.39
N VAL A 112 1.38 -9.05 3.57
CA VAL A 112 1.91 -8.23 2.46
C VAL A 112 2.77 -9.08 1.53
N THR A 113 3.67 -9.88 2.08
CA THR A 113 4.53 -10.78 1.29
C THR A 113 3.68 -11.74 0.47
N ASP A 114 2.74 -12.44 1.09
CA ASP A 114 1.87 -13.41 0.42
C ASP A 114 1.04 -12.75 -0.69
N ALA A 115 0.45 -11.58 -0.43
CA ALA A 115 -0.37 -10.88 -1.42
C ALA A 115 0.45 -10.35 -2.60
N VAL A 116 1.57 -9.70 -2.33
CA VAL A 116 2.41 -9.12 -3.39
C VAL A 116 3.07 -10.20 -4.23
N GLU A 117 3.68 -11.19 -3.61
CA GLU A 117 4.38 -12.27 -4.33
C GLU A 117 3.42 -13.12 -5.16
N SER A 118 2.24 -13.44 -4.63
CA SER A 118 1.26 -14.25 -5.37
C SER A 118 0.67 -13.53 -6.58
N MET A 119 0.44 -12.22 -6.49
CA MET A 119 -0.17 -11.45 -7.57
C MET A 119 0.82 -10.93 -8.60
N THR A 120 2.05 -10.64 -8.19
CA THR A 120 3.04 -9.98 -9.05
C THR A 120 4.20 -10.85 -9.46
N GLY A 121 4.49 -11.89 -8.70
CA GLY A 121 5.69 -12.70 -8.86
C GLY A 121 6.99 -12.00 -8.45
N LEU A 122 6.90 -10.81 -7.85
CA LEU A 122 8.04 -10.12 -7.27
C LEU A 122 8.35 -10.70 -5.90
N GLU A 123 9.63 -10.77 -5.55
CA GLU A 123 10.08 -11.13 -4.20
C GLU A 123 10.03 -9.90 -3.29
N VAL A 124 9.34 -9.99 -2.16
CA VAL A 124 9.34 -8.93 -1.14
C VAL A 124 10.55 -9.12 -0.23
N VAL A 125 11.55 -8.27 -0.40
CA VAL A 125 12.82 -8.38 0.33
C VAL A 125 12.81 -7.63 1.65
N GLU A 126 11.95 -6.62 1.78
CA GLU A 126 11.88 -5.76 2.96
C GLU A 126 10.48 -5.18 3.12
N THR A 127 9.97 -5.19 4.35
CA THR A 127 8.75 -4.49 4.73
C THR A 127 9.00 -3.75 6.04
N ASN A 128 9.17 -2.43 5.94
CA ASN A 128 9.36 -1.53 7.07
C ASN A 128 8.02 -0.98 7.54
N ILE A 129 7.72 -1.13 8.81
CA ILE A 129 6.47 -0.72 9.41
C ILE A 129 6.75 0.30 10.50
N VAL A 130 6.16 1.48 10.37
CA VAL A 130 6.16 2.52 11.40
C VAL A 130 4.76 2.59 12.01
N VAL A 131 4.67 2.30 13.30
CA VAL A 131 3.45 2.52 14.07
C VAL A 131 3.51 3.95 14.58
N PHE A 132 2.73 4.85 13.99
CA PHE A 132 2.80 6.27 14.31
C PHE A 132 1.77 6.70 15.35
N ASP A 133 0.71 5.92 15.55
CA ASP A 133 -0.36 6.25 16.46
C ASP A 133 -1.16 5.02 16.88
N VAL A 134 -1.92 5.16 17.97
CA VAL A 134 -2.82 4.14 18.53
C VAL A 134 -4.23 4.73 18.56
N HIS A 135 -5.18 4.02 17.98
CA HIS A 135 -6.59 4.36 18.07
C HIS A 135 -7.16 3.95 19.42
N ILE A 136 -7.69 4.91 20.17
CA ILE A 136 -8.36 4.68 21.46
C ILE A 136 -9.86 4.75 21.21
N PRO A 137 -10.64 3.70 21.56
CA PRO A 137 -12.10 3.74 21.37
C PRO A 137 -12.72 4.89 22.15
N GLY A 138 -13.49 5.74 21.45
CA GLY A 138 -14.14 6.92 22.02
C GLY A 138 -13.46 8.27 21.74
N ASP A 139 -12.27 8.27 21.15
CA ASP A 139 -11.54 9.49 20.77
C ASP A 139 -11.97 10.06 19.40
N ASP A 140 -12.84 9.37 18.69
CA ASP A 140 -13.27 9.80 17.34
C ASP A 140 -14.30 10.93 17.35
N ASP A 141 -14.83 11.29 18.52
CA ASP A 141 -15.91 12.29 18.64
C ASP A 141 -15.42 13.73 18.88
N ASP A 142 -14.13 13.96 19.11
CA ASP A 142 -13.63 15.27 19.53
C ASP A 142 -12.95 16.11 18.41
N ASP A 143 -12.84 15.60 17.19
CA ASP A 143 -12.15 16.31 16.11
C ASP A 143 -13.04 17.20 15.22
N ASP A 144 -14.36 17.28 15.47
CA ASP A 144 -15.30 18.00 14.59
C ASP A 144 -15.80 19.36 15.12
N ASP A 145 -15.38 19.83 16.29
CA ASP A 145 -16.01 21.03 16.92
C ASP A 145 -15.15 22.29 17.04
N ASP A 146 -13.94 22.36 16.48
CA ASP A 146 -13.08 23.55 16.64
C ASP A 146 -13.00 24.49 15.42
N ASP A 147 -13.99 24.53 14.52
CA ASP A 147 -14.03 25.53 13.46
C ASP A 147 -15.34 26.38 13.45
N GLN A 148 -15.79 26.81 14.64
CA GLN A 148 -16.67 27.96 14.73
C GLN A 148 -16.00 29.12 15.48
N GLY A 149 -14.98 29.66 14.84
CA GLY A 149 -14.41 30.96 15.17
C GLY A 149 -15.46 32.03 14.99
N GLY A 150 -16.14 32.35 16.07
CA GLY A 150 -17.11 33.44 16.14
C GLY A 150 -16.50 34.78 15.75
N SER A 151 -16.84 35.23 14.57
CA SER A 151 -16.71 36.62 14.16
C SER A 151 -17.62 37.47 15.05
N ARG A 152 -17.13 38.01 16.15
CA ARG A 152 -17.79 39.07 16.90
C ARG A 152 -17.28 40.40 16.40
N SER A 153 -18.03 40.93 15.48
CA SER A 153 -18.10 42.33 15.11
C SER A 153 -18.11 43.22 16.35
N GLY A 154 -17.08 44.04 16.48
CA GLY A 154 -17.03 45.07 17.49
C GLY A 154 -18.07 46.13 17.23
N GLY A 155 -19.11 46.21 18.07
CA GLY A 155 -19.98 47.32 18.17
C GLY A 155 -19.33 48.49 18.89
N SER A 156 -19.08 49.57 18.19
CA SER A 156 -18.64 50.84 18.76
C SER A 156 -19.76 51.46 19.59
N SER A 157 -19.50 51.71 20.85
CA SER A 157 -20.39 52.53 21.69
C SER A 157 -20.14 54.00 21.43
N PRO A 158 -21.18 54.82 21.23
CA PRO A 158 -21.03 56.27 21.20
C PRO A 158 -20.89 56.81 22.62
N ARG A 159 -19.91 57.65 22.78
CA ARG A 159 -19.68 58.41 23.97
C ARG A 159 -20.67 59.58 23.99
N VAL A 160 -21.44 59.73 25.05
CA VAL A 160 -22.21 60.92 25.33
C VAL A 160 -21.69 61.54 26.62
N GLN A 161 -21.60 62.87 26.62
CA GLN A 161 -21.10 63.79 27.62
C GLN A 161 -21.69 63.61 29.01
#